data_eaa325a76166f3ee1a8eb9fd6edd239c
#
_entry.id   eaa325a76166f3ee1a8eb9fd6edd239c
#
_cell.length_a   1.000
_cell.length_b   1.000
_cell.length_c   1.000
_cell.angle_alpha   90.00
_cell.angle_beta   90.00
_cell.angle_gamma   90.00
#
_symmetry.space_group_name_H-M   'P 1'
#
loop_
_entity.id
_entity.type
_entity.pdbx_description
1 polymer ?
#
loop_
_entity_poly.entity_id
_entity_poly.type
_entity_poly.pdbx_seq_one_letter_code
_entity_poly.pdbx_strand_id
1 'polypeptide(L)'
;MGRSLMKGNEAMAAAAIAAGCKCFFGYPITPQNEIPEFMSKVMYESGGKFVQAESEVAAINMVYGAGGAGVRAMTSSSSPGIALKQEGISYLAGAEIPAVILNVMRGGPGLGSIQPAQSDYNMMTHGGGDGDYKCPVLAPANLQEAADMIMEAFDMADYYRTPVYVAADGFIGQMMEPVEIIYKPKYELKEKTWAANGTRGKREKNIVNSLYLEPELLYEHNIHLQEKYNKIKEKEARAENYYTDDADVILVSYGTMSRVVRGVVDTFRAEGKKVGMIRPQTLWPFPVKAFNNPNCKLYVSIEMSMGQMIDDIKLAIECKVPVKFFGKAGGLVPAAYEIIEHVREFAGGIL
;
A
#
# COMPACT_ATOMS: atom_id res chain seq x y z
N MET A 1 7.00 23.75 10.45
CA MET A 1 6.28 24.39 9.35
C MET A 1 4.80 24.15 9.58
N GLY A 2 3.92 25.13 9.29
CA GLY A 2 2.47 24.91 9.45
C GLY A 2 1.89 24.04 8.33
N ARG A 3 0.62 23.65 8.46
CA ARG A 3 -0.09 22.92 7.40
C ARG A 3 -0.16 23.73 6.12
N SER A 4 0.16 23.10 4.98
CA SER A 4 0.07 23.68 3.64
C SER A 4 -1.02 22.96 2.85
N LEU A 5 -1.82 23.72 2.10
CA LEU A 5 -2.78 23.12 1.16
C LEU A 5 -2.00 22.54 -0.02
N MET A 6 -2.07 21.23 -0.21
CA MET A 6 -1.31 20.51 -1.22
C MET A 6 -2.21 19.55 -2.00
N LYS A 7 -1.85 19.30 -3.27
CA LYS A 7 -2.40 18.20 -4.05
C LYS A 7 -1.80 16.87 -3.54
N GLY A 8 -2.59 15.80 -3.51
CA GLY A 8 -2.15 14.55 -2.91
C GLY A 8 -0.88 13.97 -3.54
N ASN A 9 -0.78 13.96 -4.88
CA ASN A 9 0.42 13.51 -5.57
C ASN A 9 1.66 14.32 -5.16
N GLU A 10 1.54 15.65 -5.04
CA GLU A 10 2.63 16.52 -4.60
C GLU A 10 2.98 16.32 -3.12
N ALA A 11 1.98 16.13 -2.27
CA ALA A 11 2.18 15.85 -0.84
C ALA A 11 2.96 14.54 -0.61
N MET A 12 2.61 13.47 -1.34
CA MET A 12 3.31 12.20 -1.27
C MET A 12 4.75 12.31 -1.78
N ALA A 13 4.97 13.08 -2.86
CA ALA A 13 6.32 13.34 -3.37
C ALA A 13 7.16 14.16 -2.38
N ALA A 14 6.60 15.21 -1.78
CA ALA A 14 7.27 16.02 -0.76
C ALA A 14 7.60 15.22 0.50
N ALA A 15 6.69 14.33 0.94
CA ALA A 15 6.90 13.41 2.05
C ALA A 15 8.07 12.44 1.79
N ALA A 16 8.20 11.95 0.56
CA ALA A 16 9.33 11.10 0.16
C ALA A 16 10.68 11.84 0.27
N ILE A 17 10.72 13.10 -0.17
CA ILE A 17 11.92 13.96 -0.01
C ILE A 17 12.24 14.17 1.48
N ALA A 18 11.23 14.48 2.28
CA ALA A 18 11.40 14.67 3.74
C ALA A 18 11.92 13.41 4.43
N ALA A 19 11.49 12.23 3.98
CA ALA A 19 11.99 10.93 4.45
C ALA A 19 13.38 10.57 3.91
N GLY A 20 14.05 11.47 3.17
CA GLY A 20 15.40 11.23 2.67
C GLY A 20 15.48 10.36 1.41
N CYS A 21 14.43 10.33 0.60
CA CYS A 21 14.49 9.76 -0.75
C CYS A 21 15.61 10.44 -1.55
N LYS A 22 16.56 9.66 -2.08
CA LYS A 22 17.69 10.18 -2.86
C LYS A 22 17.64 9.78 -4.33
N CYS A 23 16.83 8.78 -4.69
CA CYS A 23 16.66 8.38 -6.07
C CYS A 23 15.18 8.14 -6.37
N PHE A 24 14.68 8.84 -7.38
CA PHE A 24 13.36 8.58 -7.96
C PHE A 24 13.52 8.16 -9.42
N PHE A 25 12.94 7.02 -9.76
CA PHE A 25 12.90 6.50 -11.13
C PHE A 25 11.46 6.18 -11.49
N GLY A 26 10.93 6.82 -12.54
CA GLY A 26 9.55 6.67 -12.91
C GLY A 26 9.29 6.80 -14.40
N TYR A 27 8.09 6.46 -14.82
CA TYR A 27 7.55 6.65 -16.16
C TYR A 27 6.19 7.35 -16.04
N PRO A 28 5.88 8.34 -16.88
CA PRO A 28 4.63 9.10 -16.78
C PRO A 28 3.41 8.21 -17.04
N ILE A 29 2.43 8.26 -16.16
CA ILE A 29 1.15 7.57 -16.30
C ILE A 29 0.08 8.29 -15.46
N THR A 30 -1.10 8.52 -16.04
CA THR A 30 -2.26 9.08 -15.32
C THR A 30 -2.84 8.02 -14.35
N PRO A 31 -3.21 8.40 -13.08
CA PRO A 31 -3.39 9.78 -12.56
C PRO A 31 -2.25 10.25 -11.64
N GLN A 32 -1.01 9.79 -11.80
CA GLN A 32 0.09 10.12 -10.89
C GLN A 32 1.15 11.08 -11.47
N ASN A 33 0.88 11.74 -12.59
CA ASN A 33 1.88 12.54 -13.32
C ASN A 33 2.51 13.65 -12.50
N GLU A 34 1.80 14.25 -11.54
CA GLU A 34 2.33 15.30 -10.68
C GLU A 34 3.44 14.80 -9.76
N ILE A 35 3.54 13.50 -9.49
CA ILE A 35 4.65 12.93 -8.70
C ILE A 35 5.98 13.07 -9.43
N PRO A 36 6.19 12.53 -10.66
CA PRO A 36 7.44 12.75 -11.38
C PRO A 36 7.67 14.22 -11.74
N GLU A 37 6.62 15.01 -12.00
CA GLU A 37 6.76 16.46 -12.21
C GLU A 37 7.33 17.17 -10.99
N PHE A 38 6.80 16.91 -9.80
CA PHE A 38 7.29 17.45 -8.54
C PHE A 38 8.74 16.99 -8.28
N MET A 39 8.98 15.69 -8.40
CA MET A 39 10.30 15.09 -8.19
C MET A 39 11.36 15.67 -9.15
N SER A 40 11.01 15.91 -10.41
CA SER A 40 11.93 16.51 -11.38
C SER A 40 12.39 17.93 -11.00
N LYS A 41 11.54 18.67 -10.30
CA LYS A 41 11.83 20.03 -9.84
C LYS A 41 12.71 20.06 -8.59
N VAL A 42 12.45 19.15 -7.62
CA VAL A 42 13.01 19.28 -6.26
C VAL A 42 14.13 18.29 -5.94
N MET A 43 14.22 17.15 -6.63
CA MET A 43 15.21 16.11 -6.31
C MET A 43 16.63 16.61 -6.39
N TYR A 44 16.96 17.37 -7.42
CA TYR A 44 18.31 17.87 -7.63
C TYR A 44 18.76 18.82 -6.51
N GLU A 45 17.89 19.75 -6.13
CA GLU A 45 18.14 20.70 -5.04
C GLU A 45 18.28 20.02 -3.68
N SER A 46 17.54 18.90 -3.46
CA SER A 46 17.65 18.08 -2.24
C SER A 46 18.85 17.12 -2.27
N GLY A 47 19.73 17.25 -3.27
CA GLY A 47 20.92 16.40 -3.44
C GLY A 47 20.62 14.97 -3.87
N GLY A 48 19.44 14.75 -4.46
CA GLY A 48 19.01 13.45 -5.02
C GLY A 48 19.19 13.37 -6.53
N LYS A 49 18.67 12.28 -7.11
CA LYS A 49 18.65 12.00 -8.56
C LYS A 49 17.25 11.68 -9.02
N PHE A 50 16.83 12.30 -10.10
CA PHE A 50 15.60 12.01 -10.82
C PHE A 50 15.94 11.47 -12.21
N VAL A 51 15.29 10.39 -12.61
CA VAL A 51 15.37 9.89 -13.99
C VAL A 51 13.97 9.48 -14.45
N GLN A 52 13.53 10.06 -15.55
CA GLN A 52 12.41 9.52 -16.31
C GLN A 52 12.94 8.39 -17.19
N ALA A 53 12.58 7.16 -16.82
CA ALA A 53 12.96 5.98 -17.58
C ALA A 53 12.14 5.87 -18.88
N GLU A 54 12.60 5.04 -19.82
CA GLU A 54 11.89 4.77 -21.07
C GLU A 54 10.69 3.81 -20.89
N SER A 55 10.60 3.14 -19.72
CA SER A 55 9.51 2.22 -19.36
C SER A 55 9.44 1.98 -17.85
N GLU A 56 8.34 1.41 -17.40
CA GLU A 56 8.18 0.97 -16.01
C GLU A 56 9.16 -0.16 -15.66
N VAL A 57 9.48 -1.04 -16.61
CA VAL A 57 10.46 -2.12 -16.44
C VAL A 57 11.85 -1.54 -16.20
N ALA A 58 12.27 -0.54 -16.98
CA ALA A 58 13.53 0.16 -16.74
C ALA A 58 13.55 0.87 -15.40
N ALA A 59 12.44 1.58 -15.03
CA ALA A 59 12.34 2.30 -13.79
C ALA A 59 12.55 1.39 -12.57
N ILE A 60 11.91 0.21 -12.51
CA ILE A 60 12.06 -0.70 -11.38
C ILE A 60 13.47 -1.32 -11.30
N ASN A 61 14.12 -1.56 -12.42
CA ASN A 61 15.51 -2.04 -12.46
C ASN A 61 16.51 -0.96 -11.98
N MET A 62 16.24 0.32 -12.28
CA MET A 62 17.01 1.44 -11.72
C MET A 62 16.82 1.53 -10.18
N VAL A 63 15.59 1.31 -9.68
CA VAL A 63 15.32 1.22 -8.23
C VAL A 63 16.11 0.07 -7.61
N TYR A 64 16.15 -1.11 -8.27
CA TYR A 64 16.93 -2.26 -7.82
C TYR A 64 18.41 -1.90 -7.66
N GLY A 65 18.99 -1.24 -8.66
CA GLY A 65 20.39 -0.82 -8.62
C GLY A 65 20.69 0.18 -7.50
N ALA A 66 19.86 1.22 -7.36
CA ALA A 66 20.03 2.25 -6.32
C ALA A 66 19.80 1.69 -4.91
N GLY A 67 18.74 0.89 -4.72
CA GLY A 67 18.46 0.23 -3.46
C GLY A 67 19.55 -0.76 -3.06
N GLY A 68 20.07 -1.56 -4.02
CA GLY A 68 21.20 -2.48 -3.82
C GLY A 68 22.50 -1.76 -3.41
N ALA A 69 22.69 -0.52 -3.86
CA ALA A 69 23.79 0.34 -3.39
C ALA A 69 23.53 0.99 -2.02
N GLY A 70 22.38 0.69 -1.37
CA GLY A 70 22.03 1.19 -0.04
C GLY A 70 21.35 2.57 -0.04
N VAL A 71 20.96 3.10 -1.20
CA VAL A 71 20.31 4.40 -1.33
C VAL A 71 18.80 4.27 -1.13
N ARG A 72 18.15 5.21 -0.42
CA ARG A 72 16.69 5.30 -0.38
C ARG A 72 16.16 5.65 -1.76
N ALA A 73 15.53 4.68 -2.41
CA ALA A 73 14.99 4.79 -3.75
C ALA A 73 13.47 4.56 -3.75
N MET A 74 12.79 5.26 -4.68
CA MET A 74 11.35 5.19 -4.86
C MET A 74 11.00 5.12 -6.35
N THR A 75 9.91 4.43 -6.65
CA THR A 75 9.18 4.57 -7.90
C THR A 75 7.71 4.79 -7.62
N SER A 76 7.03 5.47 -8.54
CA SER A 76 5.57 5.55 -8.57
C SER A 76 5.04 5.10 -9.92
N SER A 77 3.80 4.62 -9.93
CA SER A 77 3.07 4.30 -11.15
C SER A 77 1.57 4.21 -10.86
N SER A 78 0.82 3.77 -11.85
CA SER A 78 -0.59 3.45 -11.75
C SER A 78 -0.81 2.06 -12.33
N SER A 79 -1.68 1.28 -11.76
CA SER A 79 -2.17 -0.07 -12.10
C SER A 79 -1.45 -0.82 -13.22
N PRO A 80 -1.62 -0.50 -14.54
CA PRO A 80 -0.91 -1.24 -15.59
C PRO A 80 0.61 -1.07 -15.54
N GLY A 81 1.11 0.09 -15.09
CA GLY A 81 2.54 0.30 -14.91
C GLY A 81 3.11 -0.44 -13.70
N ILE A 82 2.31 -0.62 -12.63
CA ILE A 82 2.68 -1.50 -11.52
C ILE A 82 2.71 -2.97 -11.96
N ALA A 83 1.80 -3.39 -12.84
CA ALA A 83 1.82 -4.74 -13.42
C ALA A 83 3.13 -5.00 -14.18
N LEU A 84 3.63 -4.04 -14.96
CA LEU A 84 4.94 -4.14 -15.64
C LEU A 84 6.14 -4.20 -14.68
N LYS A 85 6.01 -3.69 -13.47
CA LYS A 85 7.09 -3.70 -12.47
C LYS A 85 7.16 -4.99 -11.64
N GLN A 86 6.20 -5.91 -11.75
CA GLN A 86 6.08 -7.05 -10.84
C GLN A 86 7.31 -7.96 -10.81
N GLU A 87 7.94 -8.22 -11.95
CA GLU A 87 9.19 -8.99 -12.01
C GLU A 87 10.30 -8.33 -11.18
N GLY A 88 10.55 -7.03 -11.40
CA GLY A 88 11.57 -6.28 -10.66
C GLY A 88 11.24 -6.17 -9.16
N ILE A 89 9.98 -6.13 -8.79
CA ILE A 89 9.54 -6.13 -7.38
C ILE A 89 9.83 -7.49 -6.73
N SER A 90 9.62 -8.61 -7.44
CA SER A 90 10.01 -9.93 -6.94
C SER A 90 11.53 -10.02 -6.73
N TYR A 91 12.32 -9.43 -7.64
CA TYR A 91 13.79 -9.36 -7.49
C TYR A 91 14.21 -8.52 -6.28
N LEU A 92 13.57 -7.37 -6.05
CA LEU A 92 13.80 -6.55 -4.85
C LEU A 92 13.51 -7.33 -3.56
N ALA A 93 12.40 -8.05 -3.53
CA ALA A 93 12.00 -8.86 -2.38
C ALA A 93 12.96 -10.02 -2.14
N GLY A 94 13.32 -10.77 -3.20
CA GLY A 94 14.24 -11.89 -3.15
C GLY A 94 15.67 -11.50 -2.79
N ALA A 95 16.13 -10.34 -3.24
CA ALA A 95 17.45 -9.80 -2.88
C ALA A 95 17.46 -8.99 -1.57
N GLU A 96 16.31 -8.89 -0.89
CA GLU A 96 16.13 -8.09 0.35
C GLU A 96 16.57 -6.63 0.19
N ILE A 97 16.16 -6.00 -0.91
CA ILE A 97 16.50 -4.60 -1.23
C ILE A 97 15.35 -3.68 -0.80
N PRO A 98 15.62 -2.69 0.08
CA PRO A 98 14.66 -1.68 0.46
C PRO A 98 14.25 -0.79 -0.72
N ALA A 99 12.95 -0.59 -0.91
CA ALA A 99 12.42 0.36 -1.88
C ALA A 99 10.98 0.78 -1.49
N VAL A 100 10.57 1.98 -1.91
CA VAL A 100 9.17 2.41 -1.79
C VAL A 100 8.51 2.41 -3.15
N ILE A 101 7.34 1.79 -3.24
CA ILE A 101 6.55 1.65 -4.45
C ILE A 101 5.20 2.30 -4.21
N LEU A 102 4.96 3.46 -4.81
CA LEU A 102 3.68 4.15 -4.74
C LEU A 102 2.80 3.75 -5.92
N ASN A 103 1.65 3.14 -5.61
CA ASN A 103 0.61 2.85 -6.59
C ASN A 103 -0.55 3.84 -6.43
N VAL A 104 -0.79 4.67 -7.43
CA VAL A 104 -1.98 5.52 -7.51
C VAL A 104 -2.98 4.79 -8.42
N MET A 105 -3.81 3.95 -7.81
CA MET A 105 -4.66 2.98 -8.48
C MET A 105 -5.74 3.63 -9.37
N ARG A 106 -5.96 2.99 -10.52
CA ARG A 106 -7.00 3.33 -11.48
C ARG A 106 -7.76 2.09 -11.96
N GLY A 107 -8.87 2.29 -12.67
CA GLY A 107 -9.73 1.20 -13.13
C GLY A 107 -9.08 0.32 -14.18
N GLY A 108 -9.07 -1.00 -13.94
CA GLY A 108 -8.70 -2.08 -14.87
C GLY A 108 -9.94 -2.86 -15.32
N PRO A 109 -9.77 -4.00 -16.01
CA PRO A 109 -8.52 -4.66 -16.41
C PRO A 109 -7.87 -4.04 -17.66
N GLY A 110 -6.66 -4.48 -17.95
CA GLY A 110 -5.86 -4.05 -19.11
C GLY A 110 -5.44 -2.59 -19.01
N LEU A 111 -5.54 -1.82 -20.09
CA LEU A 111 -5.24 -0.39 -20.08
C LEU A 111 -6.27 0.39 -19.24
N GLY A 112 -7.48 -0.12 -19.19
CA GLY A 112 -8.57 0.31 -18.30
C GLY A 112 -9.02 1.76 -18.47
N SER A 113 -9.33 2.38 -17.35
CA SER A 113 -9.78 3.76 -17.20
C SER A 113 -8.77 4.58 -16.40
N ILE A 114 -8.73 5.90 -16.58
CA ILE A 114 -7.92 6.80 -15.75
C ILE A 114 -8.59 7.18 -14.41
N GLN A 115 -9.81 6.71 -14.20
CA GLN A 115 -10.61 7.01 -13.01
C GLN A 115 -10.16 6.16 -11.80
N PRO A 116 -10.34 6.68 -10.57
CA PRO A 116 -9.95 5.97 -9.34
C PRO A 116 -10.58 4.59 -9.20
N ALA A 117 -9.80 3.62 -8.70
CA ALA A 117 -10.27 2.28 -8.38
C ALA A 117 -9.41 1.62 -7.30
N GLN A 118 -9.81 0.43 -6.84
CA GLN A 118 -9.09 -0.39 -5.86
C GLN A 118 -8.85 -1.82 -6.40
N SER A 119 -8.74 -1.96 -7.72
CA SER A 119 -8.67 -3.26 -8.39
C SER A 119 -7.28 -3.92 -8.39
N ASP A 120 -6.29 -3.28 -7.79
CA ASP A 120 -4.91 -3.82 -7.68
C ASP A 120 -4.64 -4.51 -6.33
N TYR A 121 -5.65 -4.69 -5.50
CA TYR A 121 -5.50 -5.28 -4.17
C TYR A 121 -4.75 -6.61 -4.22
N ASN A 122 -5.22 -7.58 -5.00
CA ASN A 122 -4.58 -8.89 -5.12
C ASN A 122 -3.16 -8.80 -5.67
N MET A 123 -2.92 -7.95 -6.66
CA MET A 123 -1.59 -7.77 -7.25
C MET A 123 -0.56 -7.30 -6.22
N MET A 124 -0.96 -6.46 -5.26
CA MET A 124 -0.07 -5.97 -4.21
C MET A 124 0.04 -6.91 -3.01
N THR A 125 -1.06 -7.56 -2.60
CA THR A 125 -1.14 -8.36 -1.36
C THR A 125 -0.81 -9.82 -1.55
N HIS A 126 -1.18 -10.40 -2.72
CA HIS A 126 -0.96 -11.81 -3.03
C HIS A 126 0.25 -12.06 -3.94
N GLY A 127 0.87 -10.97 -4.44
CA GLY A 127 2.00 -11.03 -5.35
C GLY A 127 1.59 -11.07 -6.82
N GLY A 128 2.34 -10.39 -7.66
CA GLY A 128 2.14 -10.33 -9.11
C GLY A 128 3.38 -10.74 -9.90
N GLY A 129 4.51 -10.93 -9.20
CA GLY A 129 5.76 -11.45 -9.76
C GLY A 129 5.99 -12.90 -9.38
N ASP A 130 7.20 -13.36 -9.64
CA ASP A 130 7.62 -14.73 -9.40
C ASP A 130 7.98 -14.98 -7.93
N GLY A 131 7.63 -16.15 -7.43
CA GLY A 131 8.07 -16.71 -6.16
C GLY A 131 7.17 -16.41 -4.95
N ASP A 132 7.64 -16.89 -3.79
CA ASP A 132 6.93 -16.90 -2.51
C ASP A 132 7.21 -15.64 -1.68
N TYR A 133 7.19 -14.46 -2.32
CA TYR A 133 7.46 -13.21 -1.64
C TYR A 133 6.21 -12.48 -1.16
N LYS A 134 6.38 -11.59 -0.19
CA LYS A 134 5.39 -10.63 0.27
C LYS A 134 6.00 -9.25 0.46
N CYS A 135 5.19 -8.22 0.22
CA CYS A 135 5.55 -6.83 0.48
C CYS A 135 4.53 -6.20 1.44
N PRO A 136 4.94 -5.43 2.44
CA PRO A 136 4.01 -4.60 3.18
C PRO A 136 3.23 -3.64 2.25
N VAL A 137 1.93 -3.50 2.50
CA VAL A 137 1.04 -2.63 1.73
C VAL A 137 0.30 -1.72 2.69
N LEU A 138 0.60 -0.42 2.65
CA LEU A 138 -0.02 0.62 3.47
C LEU A 138 -1.12 1.32 2.67
N ALA A 139 -2.30 1.54 3.25
CA ALA A 139 -3.47 2.08 2.56
C ALA A 139 -4.00 3.35 3.26
N PRO A 140 -3.56 4.54 2.84
CA PRO A 140 -4.03 5.81 3.39
C PRO A 140 -5.48 6.11 2.98
N ALA A 141 -6.24 6.80 3.85
CA ALA A 141 -7.59 7.26 3.58
C ALA A 141 -7.70 8.79 3.35
N ASN A 142 -6.65 9.55 3.65
CA ASN A 142 -6.57 11.00 3.47
C ASN A 142 -5.13 11.42 3.16
N LEU A 143 -4.94 12.69 2.85
CA LEU A 143 -3.62 13.18 2.42
C LEU A 143 -2.60 13.22 3.54
N GLN A 144 -3.00 13.49 4.78
CA GLN A 144 -2.07 13.45 5.91
C GLN A 144 -1.55 12.03 6.12
N GLU A 145 -2.46 11.03 6.13
CA GLU A 145 -2.04 9.62 6.21
C GLU A 145 -1.16 9.21 5.02
N ALA A 146 -1.47 9.69 3.82
CA ALA A 146 -0.66 9.39 2.64
C ALA A 146 0.78 9.91 2.79
N ALA A 147 0.96 11.15 3.27
CA ALA A 147 2.27 11.70 3.57
C ALA A 147 2.99 10.92 4.67
N ASP A 148 2.30 10.63 5.79
CA ASP A 148 2.86 9.90 6.92
C ASP A 148 3.25 8.47 6.54
N MET A 149 2.40 7.76 5.76
CA MET A 149 2.67 6.41 5.29
C MET A 149 3.80 6.33 4.26
N ILE A 150 3.98 7.35 3.42
CA ILE A 150 5.17 7.43 2.54
C ILE A 150 6.45 7.55 3.38
N MET A 151 6.46 8.41 4.40
CA MET A 151 7.63 8.55 5.28
C MET A 151 7.90 7.25 6.04
N GLU A 152 6.87 6.64 6.59
CA GLU A 152 6.95 5.34 7.27
C GLU A 152 7.43 4.21 6.34
N ALA A 153 6.98 4.18 5.08
CA ALA A 153 7.34 3.16 4.11
C ALA A 153 8.86 3.10 3.87
N PHE A 154 9.56 4.25 3.85
CA PHE A 154 11.01 4.27 3.75
C PHE A 154 11.70 3.65 4.96
N ASP A 155 11.22 3.96 6.15
CA ASP A 155 11.78 3.41 7.38
C ASP A 155 11.49 1.90 7.50
N MET A 156 10.26 1.49 7.18
CA MET A 156 9.86 0.08 7.16
C MET A 156 10.67 -0.72 6.14
N ALA A 157 10.84 -0.17 4.93
CA ALA A 157 11.65 -0.80 3.89
C ALA A 157 13.10 -1.01 4.35
N ASP A 158 13.72 0.01 4.94
CA ASP A 158 15.09 -0.07 5.45
C ASP A 158 15.21 -1.04 6.64
N TYR A 159 14.23 -1.02 7.57
CA TYR A 159 14.26 -1.84 8.78
C TYR A 159 14.10 -3.34 8.47
N TYR A 160 13.14 -3.69 7.59
CA TYR A 160 12.87 -5.08 7.21
C TYR A 160 13.66 -5.55 5.98
N ARG A 161 14.37 -4.66 5.29
CA ARG A 161 15.04 -4.95 4.02
C ARG A 161 14.06 -5.59 3.03
N THR A 162 13.04 -4.85 2.63
CA THR A 162 11.98 -5.33 1.75
C THR A 162 11.37 -4.15 0.98
N PRO A 163 10.86 -4.34 -0.24
CA PRO A 163 10.02 -3.31 -0.87
C PRO A 163 8.72 -3.13 -0.09
N VAL A 164 8.24 -1.88 -0.02
CA VAL A 164 6.98 -1.51 0.66
C VAL A 164 6.10 -0.75 -0.31
N TYR A 165 4.84 -1.16 -0.43
CA TYR A 165 3.83 -0.45 -1.19
C TYR A 165 3.12 0.61 -0.35
N VAL A 166 2.80 1.73 -1.00
CA VAL A 166 1.74 2.64 -0.56
C VAL A 166 0.63 2.59 -1.60
N ALA A 167 -0.53 2.10 -1.19
CA ALA A 167 -1.70 1.87 -2.02
C ALA A 167 -2.64 3.08 -1.93
N ALA A 168 -2.36 4.13 -2.71
CA ALA A 168 -3.26 5.25 -2.92
C ALA A 168 -4.20 4.95 -4.10
N ASP A 169 -5.27 5.71 -4.21
CA ASP A 169 -6.12 5.72 -5.40
C ASP A 169 -6.11 7.12 -6.06
N GLY A 170 -6.72 7.23 -7.24
CA GLY A 170 -6.74 8.50 -7.97
C GLY A 170 -7.41 9.65 -7.22
N PHE A 171 -8.30 9.39 -6.24
CA PHE A 171 -8.84 10.46 -5.39
C PHE A 171 -7.78 11.00 -4.45
N ILE A 172 -7.06 10.11 -3.74
CA ILE A 172 -5.93 10.52 -2.88
C ILE A 172 -4.93 11.34 -3.70
N GLY A 173 -4.60 10.90 -4.92
CA GLY A 173 -3.65 11.61 -5.77
C GLY A 173 -4.10 13.01 -6.19
N GLN A 174 -5.39 13.21 -6.45
CA GLN A 174 -5.91 14.43 -7.09
C GLN A 174 -6.61 15.41 -6.14
N MET A 175 -7.09 14.96 -4.96
CA MET A 175 -7.71 15.86 -3.98
C MET A 175 -6.70 16.83 -3.38
N MET A 176 -7.21 17.94 -2.81
CA MET A 176 -6.41 18.91 -2.08
C MET A 176 -6.86 18.97 -0.63
N GLU A 177 -5.93 18.79 0.29
CA GLU A 177 -6.16 18.91 1.73
C GLU A 177 -4.99 19.65 2.40
N PRO A 178 -5.17 20.25 3.59
CA PRO A 178 -4.06 20.80 4.37
C PRO A 178 -3.23 19.67 4.97
N VAL A 179 -1.93 19.62 4.61
CA VAL A 179 -0.98 18.59 5.04
C VAL A 179 0.19 19.25 5.77
N GLU A 180 0.64 18.59 6.83
CA GLU A 180 1.87 18.91 7.53
C GLU A 180 2.90 17.78 7.29
N ILE A 181 4.05 18.11 6.74
CA ILE A 181 5.11 17.13 6.44
C ILE A 181 6.22 17.31 7.46
N ILE A 182 6.24 16.43 8.47
CA ILE A 182 7.27 16.37 9.51
C ILE A 182 7.78 14.94 9.62
N TYR A 183 8.97 14.69 9.08
CA TYR A 183 9.57 13.37 9.20
C TYR A 183 10.01 13.08 10.64
N LYS A 184 9.52 11.98 11.17
CA LYS A 184 9.94 11.41 12.45
C LYS A 184 10.25 9.94 12.23
N PRO A 185 11.51 9.49 12.43
CA PRO A 185 11.87 8.08 12.28
C PRO A 185 10.97 7.19 13.15
N LYS A 186 10.39 6.15 12.56
CA LYS A 186 9.55 5.18 13.27
C LYS A 186 10.34 4.00 13.80
N TYR A 187 11.48 3.71 13.19
CA TYR A 187 12.32 2.56 13.53
C TYR A 187 13.74 3.02 13.85
N GLU A 188 14.44 2.28 14.70
CA GLU A 188 15.89 2.41 14.88
C GLU A 188 16.59 1.74 13.70
N LEU A 189 17.11 2.55 12.80
CA LEU A 189 17.74 2.08 11.56
C LEU A 189 19.22 1.79 11.78
N LYS A 190 19.65 0.63 11.26
CA LYS A 190 21.05 0.22 11.29
C LYS A 190 21.80 0.70 10.06
N GLU A 191 23.12 0.81 10.17
CA GLU A 191 24.00 1.04 9.03
C GLU A 191 23.82 -0.06 7.97
N LYS A 192 23.77 0.33 6.70
CA LYS A 192 23.54 -0.58 5.56
C LYS A 192 24.84 -1.27 5.13
N THR A 193 25.44 -2.03 6.04
CA THR A 193 26.72 -2.75 5.82
C THR A 193 26.65 -3.79 4.70
N TRP A 194 25.45 -4.23 4.36
CA TRP A 194 25.13 -5.17 3.28
C TRP A 194 25.17 -4.54 1.88
N ALA A 195 25.18 -3.21 1.78
CA ALA A 195 25.01 -2.51 0.49
C ALA A 195 26.21 -2.72 -0.45
N ALA A 196 25.93 -2.88 -1.75
CA ALA A 196 26.92 -3.03 -2.81
C ALA A 196 27.47 -1.66 -3.26
N ASN A 197 28.05 -0.89 -2.34
CA ASN A 197 28.55 0.48 -2.55
C ASN A 197 30.07 0.58 -2.66
N GLY A 198 30.74 -0.52 -2.99
CA GLY A 198 32.20 -0.64 -3.13
C GLY A 198 32.92 -1.00 -1.82
N THR A 199 34.06 -1.67 -1.95
CA THR A 199 34.86 -2.13 -0.81
C THR A 199 35.77 -1.03 -0.26
N ARG A 200 36.18 -0.09 -1.10
CA ARG A 200 37.19 0.94 -0.84
C ARG A 200 38.49 0.37 -0.22
N GLY A 201 38.77 -0.91 -0.48
CA GLY A 201 39.89 -1.64 0.09
C GLY A 201 39.82 -1.92 1.61
N LYS A 202 38.62 -1.68 2.24
CA LYS A 202 38.41 -1.79 3.67
C LYS A 202 37.57 -2.99 4.12
N ARG A 203 36.92 -3.67 3.21
CA ARG A 203 36.06 -4.82 3.47
C ARG A 203 35.99 -5.75 2.27
N GLU A 204 35.42 -6.92 2.44
CA GLU A 204 35.07 -7.84 1.36
C GLU A 204 33.89 -7.31 0.51
N LYS A 205 33.69 -7.92 -0.64
CA LYS A 205 32.56 -7.60 -1.53
C LYS A 205 31.23 -8.05 -0.91
N ASN A 206 30.25 -7.18 -0.94
CA ASN A 206 28.86 -7.58 -0.73
C ASN A 206 28.26 -8.06 -2.07
N ILE A 207 27.58 -9.18 -2.02
CA ILE A 207 26.80 -9.71 -3.14
C ILE A 207 25.34 -9.48 -2.81
N VAL A 208 24.62 -8.77 -3.67
CA VAL A 208 23.19 -8.49 -3.55
C VAL A 208 22.54 -8.99 -4.84
N ASN A 209 21.89 -10.14 -4.76
CA ASN A 209 21.20 -10.77 -5.87
C ASN A 209 20.04 -11.65 -5.38
N SER A 210 19.21 -12.13 -6.30
CA SER A 210 18.10 -13.05 -6.05
C SER A 210 18.27 -14.38 -6.79
N LEU A 211 19.45 -14.62 -7.40
CA LEU A 211 19.73 -15.86 -8.11
C LEU A 211 20.41 -16.87 -7.21
N TYR A 212 19.80 -18.03 -7.06
CA TYR A 212 20.32 -19.21 -6.37
C TYR A 212 20.23 -20.39 -7.32
N LEU A 213 21.35 -20.95 -7.75
CA LEU A 213 21.36 -22.07 -8.69
C LEU A 213 21.10 -23.41 -8.00
N GLU A 214 21.53 -23.55 -6.75
CA GLU A 214 21.30 -24.76 -5.95
C GLU A 214 19.91 -24.64 -5.27
N PRO A 215 18.99 -25.59 -5.52
CA PRO A 215 17.63 -25.57 -4.98
C PRO A 215 17.58 -25.50 -3.45
N GLU A 216 18.51 -26.15 -2.78
CA GLU A 216 18.61 -26.19 -1.32
C GLU A 216 18.88 -24.78 -0.74
N LEU A 217 19.79 -24.04 -1.35
CA LEU A 217 20.11 -22.65 -0.94
C LEU A 217 18.93 -21.72 -1.14
N LEU A 218 18.19 -21.87 -2.26
CA LEU A 218 16.99 -21.11 -2.51
C LEU A 218 15.89 -21.44 -1.49
N TYR A 219 15.74 -22.72 -1.13
CA TYR A 219 14.80 -23.15 -0.11
C TYR A 219 15.11 -22.54 1.26
N GLU A 220 16.37 -22.58 1.71
CA GLU A 220 16.83 -21.97 2.96
C GLU A 220 16.57 -20.45 2.96
N HIS A 221 16.84 -19.78 1.84
CA HIS A 221 16.54 -18.36 1.69
C HIS A 221 15.03 -18.06 1.79
N ASN A 222 14.18 -18.89 1.19
CA ASN A 222 12.73 -18.77 1.34
C ASN A 222 12.27 -18.94 2.80
N ILE A 223 12.84 -19.89 3.55
CA ILE A 223 12.56 -20.03 4.99
C ILE A 223 12.92 -18.74 5.73
N HIS A 224 14.11 -18.17 5.48
CA HIS A 224 14.52 -16.88 6.05
C HIS A 224 13.53 -15.76 5.71
N LEU A 225 13.07 -15.67 4.46
CA LEU A 225 12.07 -14.68 4.05
C LEU A 225 10.74 -14.88 4.78
N GLN A 226 10.26 -16.13 4.95
CA GLN A 226 9.03 -16.43 5.68
C GLN A 226 9.13 -16.05 7.17
N GLU A 227 10.28 -16.26 7.80
CA GLU A 227 10.51 -15.80 9.19
C GLU A 227 10.41 -14.27 9.30
N LYS A 228 10.98 -13.55 8.34
CA LYS A 228 10.86 -12.09 8.24
C LYS A 228 9.38 -11.67 8.06
N TYR A 229 8.66 -12.30 7.16
CA TYR A 229 7.25 -12.01 6.91
C TYR A 229 6.37 -12.30 8.13
N ASN A 230 6.65 -13.33 8.89
CA ASN A 230 5.95 -13.61 10.14
C ASN A 230 6.17 -12.52 11.19
N LYS A 231 7.39 -11.99 11.31
CA LYS A 231 7.68 -10.83 12.17
C LYS A 231 6.92 -9.58 11.72
N ILE A 232 6.81 -9.34 10.41
CA ILE A 232 6.03 -8.23 9.85
C ILE A 232 4.53 -8.42 10.15
N LYS A 233 3.97 -9.62 9.96
CA LYS A 233 2.57 -9.93 10.29
C LYS A 233 2.23 -9.66 11.75
N GLU A 234 3.15 -10.00 12.64
CA GLU A 234 2.94 -9.82 14.07
C GLU A 234 2.95 -8.36 14.51
N LYS A 235 3.85 -7.55 13.92
CA LYS A 235 4.14 -6.19 14.38
C LYS A 235 3.42 -5.08 13.62
N GLU A 236 3.17 -5.27 12.31
CA GLU A 236 2.76 -4.18 11.43
C GLU A 236 1.27 -4.23 11.02
N ALA A 237 0.59 -5.36 11.27
CA ALA A 237 -0.83 -5.47 10.95
C ALA A 237 -1.66 -4.49 11.78
N ARG A 238 -2.36 -3.55 11.12
CA ARG A 238 -3.16 -2.53 11.80
C ARG A 238 -4.43 -2.16 11.04
N ALA A 239 -5.46 -1.84 11.81
CA ALA A 239 -6.74 -1.34 11.33
C ALA A 239 -7.27 -0.25 12.26
N GLU A 240 -8.17 0.55 11.73
CA GLU A 240 -9.02 1.42 12.51
C GLU A 240 -10.38 0.73 12.72
N ASN A 241 -10.82 0.66 13.97
CA ASN A 241 -12.13 0.18 14.36
C ASN A 241 -13.03 1.38 14.70
N TYR A 242 -14.23 1.41 14.12
CA TYR A 242 -15.20 2.47 14.30
C TYR A 242 -16.57 1.87 14.67
N TYR A 243 -17.04 2.09 15.89
CA TYR A 243 -18.28 1.50 16.43
C TYR A 243 -18.36 -0.03 16.29
N THR A 244 -17.26 -0.77 16.48
CA THR A 244 -17.24 -2.24 16.27
C THR A 244 -17.65 -3.03 17.52
N ASP A 245 -17.50 -2.49 18.72
CA ASP A 245 -17.62 -3.25 19.99
C ASP A 245 -19.02 -3.85 20.22
N ASP A 246 -20.06 -3.16 19.76
CA ASP A 246 -21.47 -3.57 19.91
C ASP A 246 -22.16 -3.83 18.56
N ALA A 247 -21.41 -3.88 17.45
CA ALA A 247 -21.96 -3.96 16.12
C ALA A 247 -22.52 -5.33 15.77
N ASP A 248 -23.76 -5.36 15.29
CA ASP A 248 -24.39 -6.54 14.67
C ASP A 248 -23.94 -6.73 13.22
N VAL A 249 -23.66 -5.61 12.51
CA VAL A 249 -23.16 -5.59 11.12
C VAL A 249 -21.89 -4.75 11.07
N ILE A 250 -20.84 -5.28 10.45
CA ILE A 250 -19.57 -4.56 10.28
C ILE A 250 -19.28 -4.38 8.80
N LEU A 251 -19.16 -3.12 8.38
CA LEU A 251 -18.70 -2.76 7.04
C LEU A 251 -17.19 -2.75 7.01
N VAL A 252 -16.59 -3.30 5.96
CA VAL A 252 -15.13 -3.34 5.80
C VAL A 252 -14.75 -2.60 4.53
N SER A 253 -13.88 -1.61 4.66
CA SER A 253 -13.43 -0.82 3.52
C SER A 253 -12.08 -0.17 3.81
N TYR A 254 -11.28 0.11 2.78
CA TYR A 254 -9.98 0.76 2.92
C TYR A 254 -9.85 1.99 2.01
N GLY A 255 -8.77 2.75 2.20
CA GLY A 255 -8.45 3.90 1.36
C GLY A 255 -9.57 4.94 1.36
N THR A 256 -9.74 5.63 0.26
CA THR A 256 -10.76 6.69 0.08
C THR A 256 -12.17 6.17 0.32
N MET A 257 -12.48 4.92 -0.07
CA MET A 257 -13.81 4.34 0.09
C MET A 257 -14.25 4.28 1.56
N SER A 258 -13.31 4.09 2.49
CA SER A 258 -13.62 4.07 3.92
C SER A 258 -14.20 5.40 4.45
N ARG A 259 -13.91 6.53 3.80
CA ARG A 259 -14.50 7.84 4.16
C ARG A 259 -16.00 7.89 3.87
N VAL A 260 -16.42 7.30 2.74
CA VAL A 260 -17.84 7.18 2.39
C VAL A 260 -18.54 6.22 3.37
N VAL A 261 -17.92 5.07 3.64
CA VAL A 261 -18.45 4.04 4.54
C VAL A 261 -18.61 4.58 5.96
N ARG A 262 -17.71 5.44 6.44
CA ARG A 262 -17.86 6.10 7.76
C ARG A 262 -19.17 6.88 7.84
N GLY A 263 -19.49 7.71 6.84
CA GLY A 263 -20.77 8.44 6.78
C GLY A 263 -22.00 7.51 6.72
N VAL A 264 -21.87 6.36 6.08
CA VAL A 264 -22.92 5.32 6.08
C VAL A 264 -23.13 4.75 7.48
N VAL A 265 -22.05 4.44 8.21
CA VAL A 265 -22.13 3.98 9.60
C VAL A 265 -22.80 5.03 10.48
N ASP A 266 -22.43 6.30 10.36
CA ASP A 266 -23.05 7.39 11.12
C ASP A 266 -24.55 7.50 10.86
N THR A 267 -24.98 7.30 9.61
CA THR A 267 -26.41 7.29 9.25
C THR A 267 -27.16 6.14 9.95
N PHE A 268 -26.62 4.92 9.92
CA PHE A 268 -27.23 3.78 10.60
C PHE A 268 -27.25 3.96 12.12
N ARG A 269 -26.18 4.53 12.70
CA ARG A 269 -26.11 4.81 14.14
C ARG A 269 -27.14 5.86 14.57
N ALA A 270 -27.37 6.88 13.76
CA ALA A 270 -28.43 7.87 13.99
C ALA A 270 -29.84 7.26 13.96
N GLU A 271 -30.02 6.18 13.20
CA GLU A 271 -31.26 5.38 13.18
C GLU A 271 -31.36 4.37 14.36
N GLY A 272 -30.40 4.34 15.26
CA GLY A 272 -30.34 3.37 16.36
C GLY A 272 -29.88 1.96 15.96
N LYS A 273 -29.33 1.79 14.76
CA LYS A 273 -28.84 0.52 14.22
C LYS A 273 -27.39 0.26 14.59
N LYS A 274 -27.07 -0.95 15.03
CA LYS A 274 -25.73 -1.35 15.47
C LYS A 274 -24.83 -1.72 14.30
N VAL A 275 -24.43 -0.73 13.51
CA VAL A 275 -23.49 -0.87 12.40
C VAL A 275 -22.15 -0.30 12.82
N GLY A 276 -21.05 -0.99 12.49
CA GLY A 276 -19.68 -0.53 12.69
C GLY A 276 -18.85 -0.64 11.41
N MET A 277 -17.60 -0.16 11.46
CA MET A 277 -16.65 -0.27 10.35
C MET A 277 -15.28 -0.75 10.85
N ILE A 278 -14.68 -1.65 10.10
CA ILE A 278 -13.24 -1.95 10.17
C ILE A 278 -12.59 -1.37 8.92
N ARG A 279 -11.57 -0.54 9.12
CA ARG A 279 -10.75 0.00 8.05
C ARG A 279 -9.33 -0.58 8.14
N PRO A 280 -8.95 -1.56 7.32
CA PRO A 280 -7.57 -1.97 7.18
C PRO A 280 -6.69 -0.78 6.78
N GLN A 281 -5.66 -0.49 7.56
CA GLN A 281 -4.60 0.50 7.26
C GLN A 281 -3.40 -0.19 6.62
N THR A 282 -3.23 -1.49 6.92
CA THR A 282 -2.35 -2.40 6.17
C THR A 282 -3.21 -3.40 5.40
N LEU A 283 -2.97 -3.56 4.11
CA LEU A 283 -3.63 -4.57 3.29
C LEU A 283 -2.83 -5.87 3.31
N TRP A 284 -1.52 -5.78 3.38
CA TRP A 284 -0.64 -6.82 3.82
C TRP A 284 0.41 -6.22 4.78
N PRO A 285 0.59 -6.80 5.95
CA PRO A 285 -0.16 -7.92 6.52
C PRO A 285 -1.61 -7.53 6.83
N PHE A 286 -2.55 -8.44 6.54
CA PHE A 286 -3.96 -8.21 6.81
C PHE A 286 -4.22 -8.20 8.32
N PRO A 287 -5.01 -7.26 8.87
CA PRO A 287 -5.17 -7.06 10.31
C PRO A 287 -6.19 -8.02 10.93
N VAL A 288 -5.92 -9.32 10.89
CA VAL A 288 -6.82 -10.40 11.35
C VAL A 288 -7.37 -10.17 12.75
N LYS A 289 -6.57 -9.61 13.67
CA LYS A 289 -6.98 -9.37 15.06
C LYS A 289 -8.14 -8.37 15.18
N ALA A 290 -8.29 -7.45 14.21
CA ALA A 290 -9.40 -6.48 14.19
C ALA A 290 -10.76 -7.14 13.91
N PHE A 291 -10.77 -8.37 13.39
CA PHE A 291 -11.97 -9.11 13.04
C PHE A 291 -12.49 -10.02 14.17
N ASN A 292 -11.90 -9.95 15.35
CA ASN A 292 -12.38 -10.69 16.52
C ASN A 292 -13.54 -9.91 17.18
N ASN A 293 -14.72 -9.95 16.56
CA ASN A 293 -15.93 -9.24 17.01
C ASN A 293 -17.05 -10.26 17.31
N PRO A 294 -17.21 -10.70 18.57
CA PRO A 294 -18.12 -11.79 18.91
C PRO A 294 -19.62 -11.46 18.70
N ASN A 295 -19.98 -10.19 18.66
CA ASN A 295 -21.36 -9.75 18.44
C ASN A 295 -21.73 -9.65 16.95
N CYS A 296 -20.75 -9.63 16.06
CA CYS A 296 -20.98 -9.44 14.63
C CYS A 296 -21.68 -10.65 14.00
N LYS A 297 -22.78 -10.40 13.31
CA LYS A 297 -23.61 -11.39 12.62
C LYS A 297 -23.43 -11.35 11.11
N LEU A 298 -22.87 -10.25 10.57
CA LEU A 298 -22.67 -10.05 9.15
C LEU A 298 -21.51 -9.08 8.92
N TYR A 299 -20.56 -9.46 8.06
CA TYR A 299 -19.59 -8.54 7.45
C TYR A 299 -20.02 -8.17 6.04
N VAL A 300 -19.77 -6.91 5.65
CA VAL A 300 -20.00 -6.44 4.28
C VAL A 300 -18.74 -5.76 3.76
N SER A 301 -18.12 -6.34 2.74
CA SER A 301 -17.00 -5.71 2.03
C SER A 301 -17.51 -4.65 1.07
N ILE A 302 -16.97 -3.43 1.19
CA ILE A 302 -17.30 -2.29 0.32
C ILE A 302 -16.02 -1.87 -0.41
N GLU A 303 -15.97 -2.03 -1.73
CA GLU A 303 -14.75 -1.85 -2.51
C GLU A 303 -15.00 -1.09 -3.82
N MET A 304 -13.99 -0.36 -4.30
CA MET A 304 -13.97 0.14 -5.68
C MET A 304 -13.32 -0.91 -6.61
N SER A 305 -13.85 -2.15 -6.54
CA SER A 305 -13.41 -3.32 -7.30
C SER A 305 -14.58 -4.30 -7.48
N MET A 306 -14.33 -5.45 -8.08
CA MET A 306 -15.30 -6.56 -8.20
C MET A 306 -15.17 -7.59 -7.06
N GLY A 307 -14.58 -7.20 -5.93
CA GLY A 307 -14.40 -8.03 -4.74
C GLY A 307 -13.06 -8.75 -4.74
N GLN A 308 -12.09 -8.18 -4.05
CA GLN A 308 -10.76 -8.76 -3.84
C GLN A 308 -10.44 -8.88 -2.35
N MET A 309 -10.64 -7.81 -1.58
CA MET A 309 -10.43 -7.83 -0.13
C MET A 309 -11.39 -8.79 0.60
N ILE A 310 -12.56 -9.03 0.04
CA ILE A 310 -13.56 -9.95 0.62
C ILE A 310 -12.99 -11.33 0.94
N ASP A 311 -12.02 -11.82 0.18
CA ASP A 311 -11.43 -13.13 0.41
C ASP A 311 -10.53 -13.14 1.64
N ASP A 312 -9.76 -12.07 1.88
CA ASP A 312 -9.00 -11.91 3.12
C ASP A 312 -9.90 -11.71 4.35
N ILE A 313 -11.06 -11.05 4.20
CA ILE A 313 -12.06 -10.95 5.27
C ILE A 313 -12.56 -12.35 5.65
N LYS A 314 -12.95 -13.16 4.65
CA LYS A 314 -13.41 -14.55 4.89
C LYS A 314 -12.36 -15.39 5.60
N LEU A 315 -11.09 -15.28 5.17
CA LEU A 315 -9.97 -15.97 5.81
C LEU A 315 -9.76 -15.48 7.26
N ALA A 316 -9.82 -14.17 7.50
CA ALA A 316 -9.60 -13.59 8.82
C ALA A 316 -10.63 -14.05 9.86
N ILE A 317 -11.87 -14.28 9.44
CA ILE A 317 -12.95 -14.77 10.31
C ILE A 317 -13.15 -16.30 10.21
N GLU A 318 -12.27 -17.02 9.51
CA GLU A 318 -12.38 -18.46 9.27
C GLU A 318 -13.77 -18.89 8.71
N CYS A 319 -14.38 -18.02 7.90
CA CYS A 319 -15.72 -18.22 7.34
C CYS A 319 -16.85 -18.46 8.38
N LYS A 320 -16.64 -18.10 9.65
CA LYS A 320 -17.60 -18.37 10.74
C LYS A 320 -18.84 -17.47 10.72
N VAL A 321 -18.72 -16.31 10.08
CA VAL A 321 -19.80 -15.30 9.94
C VAL A 321 -20.02 -15.05 8.45
N PRO A 322 -21.27 -14.85 7.99
CA PRO A 322 -21.54 -14.49 6.61
C PRO A 322 -20.80 -13.21 6.19
N VAL A 323 -20.26 -13.23 4.96
CA VAL A 323 -19.66 -12.05 4.32
C VAL A 323 -20.40 -11.75 3.03
N LYS A 324 -20.89 -10.54 2.89
CA LYS A 324 -21.50 -10.01 1.67
C LYS A 324 -20.56 -9.01 1.00
N PHE A 325 -20.85 -8.71 -0.24
CA PHE A 325 -20.05 -7.80 -1.06
C PHE A 325 -20.92 -6.78 -1.75
N PHE A 326 -20.49 -5.54 -1.74
CA PHE A 326 -20.97 -4.50 -2.63
C PHE A 326 -19.79 -3.67 -3.15
N GLY A 327 -19.72 -3.46 -4.45
CA GLY A 327 -18.64 -2.69 -5.05
C GLY A 327 -18.95 -2.26 -6.48
N LYS A 328 -18.14 -1.32 -6.96
CA LYS A 328 -18.16 -0.88 -8.36
C LYS A 328 -16.72 -0.88 -8.90
N ALA A 329 -16.55 -1.22 -10.14
CA ALA A 329 -15.27 -1.27 -10.82
C ALA A 329 -15.19 -0.27 -11.99
N GLY A 330 -14.02 -0.22 -12.66
CA GLY A 330 -13.84 0.55 -13.89
C GLY A 330 -13.81 2.07 -13.69
N GLY A 331 -13.71 2.55 -12.44
CA GLY A 331 -13.72 3.98 -12.11
C GLY A 331 -15.05 4.52 -11.59
N LEU A 332 -16.06 3.65 -11.46
CA LEU A 332 -17.30 4.01 -10.77
C LEU A 332 -17.12 3.84 -9.26
N VAL A 333 -17.70 4.77 -8.51
CA VAL A 333 -17.60 4.81 -7.03
C VAL A 333 -18.96 4.46 -6.43
N PRO A 334 -19.00 3.53 -5.45
CA PRO A 334 -20.20 3.31 -4.65
C PRO A 334 -20.64 4.59 -3.93
N ALA A 335 -21.87 5.04 -4.17
CA ALA A 335 -22.42 6.19 -3.45
C ALA A 335 -22.98 5.76 -2.09
N ALA A 336 -23.02 6.67 -1.13
CA ALA A 336 -23.48 6.37 0.23
C ALA A 336 -24.91 5.78 0.25
N TYR A 337 -25.84 6.33 -0.55
CA TYR A 337 -27.22 5.83 -0.61
C TYR A 337 -27.30 4.40 -1.15
N GLU A 338 -26.48 4.05 -2.15
CA GLU A 338 -26.42 2.68 -2.71
C GLU A 338 -25.90 1.68 -1.68
N ILE A 339 -24.86 2.10 -0.92
CA ILE A 339 -24.32 1.26 0.15
C ILE A 339 -25.38 1.02 1.22
N ILE A 340 -26.12 2.06 1.62
CA ILE A 340 -27.21 1.96 2.61
C ILE A 340 -28.29 0.98 2.15
N GLU A 341 -28.73 1.08 0.89
CA GLU A 341 -29.73 0.18 0.31
C GLU A 341 -29.28 -1.28 0.34
N HIS A 342 -28.06 -1.58 -0.15
CA HIS A 342 -27.52 -2.94 -0.17
C HIS A 342 -27.26 -3.48 1.25
N VAL A 343 -26.78 -2.64 2.18
CA VAL A 343 -26.58 -3.08 3.58
C VAL A 343 -27.92 -3.43 4.23
N ARG A 344 -28.99 -2.66 3.99
CA ARG A 344 -30.33 -3.00 4.48
C ARG A 344 -30.84 -4.32 3.88
N GLU A 345 -30.64 -4.53 2.58
CA GLU A 345 -31.00 -5.79 1.91
C GLU A 345 -30.22 -6.98 2.49
N PHE A 346 -28.89 -6.87 2.61
CA PHE A 346 -28.04 -7.96 3.10
C PHE A 346 -28.28 -8.29 4.58
N ALA A 347 -28.54 -7.26 5.39
CA ALA A 347 -28.77 -7.42 6.82
C ALA A 347 -30.17 -7.98 7.13
N GLY A 348 -31.16 -7.76 6.25
CA GLY A 348 -32.52 -8.28 6.46
C GLY A 348 -33.02 -8.00 7.88
N GLY A 349 -33.37 -9.06 8.63
CA GLY A 349 -33.85 -8.96 10.01
C GLY A 349 -32.76 -8.78 11.06
N ILE A 350 -31.46 -8.58 10.72
CA ILE A 350 -30.37 -8.32 11.67
C ILE A 350 -30.42 -6.85 12.13
N LEU A 351 -30.76 -5.92 11.27
CA LEU A 351 -30.92 -4.50 11.52
C LEU A 351 -32.43 -4.16 11.59
#